data_f56c764c1da2b14ec8746f0a52f07a83
#
_entry.id   f56c764c1da2b14ec8746f0a52f07a83
#
_cell.length_a   1.000
_cell.length_b   1.000
_cell.length_c   1.000
_cell.angle_alpha   90.00
_cell.angle_beta   90.00
_cell.angle_gamma   90.00
#
_symmetry.space_group_name_H-M   'P 1'
#
loop_
_entity.id
_entity.type
_entity.pdbx_description
1 polymer ?
#
loop_
_entity_poly.entity_id
_entity_poly.type
_entity_poly.pdbx_seq_one_letter_code
_entity_poly.pdbx_strand_id
1 'polypeptide(L)'
;MVLIPDEVQQAVYETAIVPHLRTGAALSFASGYNVHFGLIRPRADLDVMMMAPRTIGREVRAAFERGSGVNADLDVWQDATGNAWPITLALAKGVGCTRAGAFHTSFAVEAELDLFSEQAL
;
A
#
# COMPACT_ATOMS: atom_id res chain seq x y z
N MET A 1 -0.02 6.97 4.93
CA MET A 1 0.46 5.62 4.53
C MET A 1 0.70 4.76 5.76
N VAL A 2 0.43 3.47 5.64
CA VAL A 2 0.66 2.50 6.71
C VAL A 2 1.94 1.73 6.40
N LEU A 3 2.99 2.00 7.19
CA LEU A 3 4.35 1.49 6.93
C LEU A 3 4.91 0.67 8.10
N ILE A 4 4.05 0.17 8.97
CA ILE A 4 4.43 -0.63 10.13
C ILE A 4 4.35 -2.13 9.79
N PRO A 5 5.03 -3.02 10.56
CA PRO A 5 4.99 -4.45 10.29
C PRO A 5 3.57 -5.01 10.27
N ASP A 6 3.32 -5.97 9.38
CA ASP A 6 1.99 -6.54 9.15
C ASP A 6 1.38 -7.11 10.43
N GLU A 7 2.16 -7.74 11.27
CA GLU A 7 1.67 -8.42 12.48
C GLU A 7 1.17 -7.47 13.57
N VAL A 8 1.49 -6.18 13.50
CA VAL A 8 1.01 -5.18 14.47
C VAL A 8 0.00 -4.22 13.88
N GLN A 9 -0.25 -4.26 12.57
CA GLN A 9 -1.11 -3.29 11.90
C GLN A 9 -2.56 -3.33 12.41
N GLN A 10 -3.11 -4.50 12.65
CA GLN A 10 -4.50 -4.61 13.10
C GLN A 10 -4.72 -3.86 14.41
N ALA A 11 -3.88 -4.10 15.40
CA ALA A 11 -4.01 -3.45 16.71
C ALA A 11 -3.80 -1.93 16.61
N VAL A 12 -2.79 -1.49 15.86
CA VAL A 12 -2.52 -0.06 15.68
C VAL A 12 -3.66 0.61 14.91
N TYR A 13 -4.19 -0.06 13.87
CA TYR A 13 -5.30 0.46 13.09
C TYR A 13 -6.52 0.71 13.98
N GLU A 14 -6.91 -0.27 14.78
CA GLU A 14 -8.10 -0.18 15.61
C GLU A 14 -7.96 0.83 16.75
N THR A 15 -6.77 0.97 17.33
CA THR A 15 -6.57 1.79 18.52
C THR A 15 -6.07 3.20 18.23
N ALA A 16 -5.25 3.38 17.20
CA ALA A 16 -4.56 4.65 16.95
C ALA A 16 -4.91 5.31 15.62
N ILE A 17 -5.35 4.54 14.61
CA ILE A 17 -5.61 5.08 13.27
C ILE A 17 -7.09 5.41 13.07
N VAL A 18 -7.98 4.43 13.24
CA VAL A 18 -9.42 4.60 12.98
C VAL A 18 -10.03 5.78 13.75
N PRO A 19 -9.75 5.95 15.06
CA PRO A 19 -10.39 7.05 15.80
C PRO A 19 -10.02 8.45 15.31
N HIS A 20 -8.95 8.57 14.55
CA HIS A 20 -8.43 9.86 14.08
C HIS A 20 -8.63 10.09 12.59
N LEU A 21 -9.23 9.14 11.85
CA LEU A 21 -9.48 9.30 10.43
C LEU A 21 -10.78 10.06 10.18
N ARG A 22 -10.68 11.12 9.38
CA ARG A 22 -11.87 11.86 8.92
C ARG A 22 -12.58 11.09 7.82
N THR A 23 -13.84 11.42 7.59
CA THR A 23 -14.61 10.93 6.44
C THR A 23 -13.93 11.34 5.13
N GLY A 24 -13.79 10.40 4.21
CA GLY A 24 -13.16 10.63 2.92
C GLY A 24 -11.63 10.63 2.95
N ALA A 25 -11.02 10.25 4.08
CA ALA A 25 -9.56 10.13 4.15
C ALA A 25 -9.06 9.00 3.26
N ALA A 26 -7.83 9.13 2.79
CA ALA A 26 -7.16 8.11 1.99
C ALA A 26 -6.22 7.30 2.88
N LEU A 27 -6.32 5.97 2.80
CA LEU A 27 -5.50 5.04 3.56
C LEU A 27 -4.72 4.17 2.56
N SER A 28 -3.40 4.31 2.56
CA SER A 28 -2.53 3.59 1.64
C SER A 28 -1.69 2.56 2.39
N PHE A 29 -1.71 1.32 1.91
CA PHE A 29 -0.90 0.23 2.44
C PHE A 29 0.26 -0.08 1.51
N ALA A 30 1.37 -0.52 2.10
CA ALA A 30 2.54 -0.99 1.34
C ALA A 30 2.49 -2.51 1.10
N SER A 31 1.47 -3.19 1.60
CA SER A 31 1.24 -4.63 1.44
C SER A 31 -0.26 -4.90 1.45
N GLY A 32 -0.69 -5.91 0.73
CA GLY A 32 -2.10 -6.32 0.69
C GLY A 32 -2.52 -7.27 1.81
N TYR A 33 -1.59 -7.71 2.65
CA TYR A 33 -1.81 -8.83 3.58
C TYR A 33 -3.01 -8.62 4.51
N ASN A 34 -2.99 -7.54 5.31
CA ASN A 34 -4.03 -7.35 6.34
C ASN A 34 -5.41 -7.10 5.76
N VAL A 35 -5.49 -6.38 4.65
CA VAL A 35 -6.77 -6.08 4.00
C VAL A 35 -7.31 -7.32 3.30
N HIS A 36 -6.48 -8.04 2.55
CA HIS A 36 -6.89 -9.24 1.82
C HIS A 36 -7.41 -10.32 2.77
N PHE A 37 -6.71 -10.58 3.87
CA PHE A 37 -7.08 -11.63 4.82
C PHE A 37 -8.10 -11.18 5.87
N GLY A 38 -8.64 -9.97 5.74
CA GLY A 38 -9.71 -9.48 6.61
C GLY A 38 -9.29 -9.11 8.03
N LEU A 39 -7.99 -8.99 8.28
CA LEU A 39 -7.46 -8.57 9.59
C LEU A 39 -7.69 -7.08 9.84
N ILE A 40 -7.71 -6.28 8.77
CA ILE A 40 -8.13 -4.89 8.81
C ILE A 40 -9.35 -4.75 7.92
N ARG A 41 -10.44 -4.20 8.48
CA ARG A 41 -11.67 -3.93 7.75
C ARG A 41 -11.88 -2.42 7.70
N PRO A 42 -11.48 -1.77 6.59
CA PRO A 42 -11.57 -0.32 6.49
C PRO A 42 -13.02 0.16 6.55
N ARG A 43 -13.23 1.34 7.14
CA ARG A 43 -14.55 1.97 7.13
C ARG A 43 -14.97 2.27 5.71
N ALA A 44 -16.29 2.22 5.45
CA ALA A 44 -16.84 2.41 4.11
C ALA A 44 -16.66 3.83 3.55
N ASP A 45 -16.37 4.81 4.40
CA ASP A 45 -16.19 6.21 4.02
C ASP A 45 -14.75 6.57 3.65
N LEU A 46 -13.86 5.60 3.57
CA LEU A 46 -12.44 5.79 3.27
C LEU A 46 -12.09 5.36 1.85
N ASP A 47 -11.09 6.02 1.26
CA ASP A 47 -10.37 5.49 0.11
C ASP A 47 -9.29 4.55 0.62
N VAL A 48 -9.25 3.32 0.13
CA VAL A 48 -8.27 2.33 0.55
C VAL A 48 -7.52 1.84 -0.69
N MET A 49 -6.21 1.99 -0.65
CA MET A 49 -5.34 1.71 -1.78
C MET A 49 -4.06 1.01 -1.33
N MET A 50 -3.35 0.45 -2.28
CA MET A 50 -2.07 -0.18 -2.07
C MET A 50 -1.04 0.40 -3.03
N MET A 51 0.14 0.68 -2.50
CA MET A 51 1.33 0.93 -3.31
C MET A 51 2.45 0.11 -2.68
N ALA A 52 2.76 -1.04 -3.29
CA ALA A 52 3.69 -2.01 -2.75
C ALA A 52 4.97 -2.04 -3.60
N PRO A 53 6.01 -1.27 -3.22
CA PRO A 53 7.31 -1.38 -3.88
C PRO A 53 7.88 -2.78 -3.70
N ARG A 54 8.51 -3.31 -4.76
CA ARG A 54 9.02 -4.68 -4.78
C ARG A 54 10.39 -4.81 -4.13
N THR A 55 10.68 -3.94 -3.16
CA THR A 55 11.93 -3.98 -2.41
C THR A 55 11.77 -3.27 -1.07
N ILE A 56 12.80 -3.30 -0.22
CA ILE A 56 12.75 -2.65 1.08
C ILE A 56 12.88 -1.12 0.93
N GLY A 57 12.40 -0.39 1.93
CA GLY A 57 12.32 1.08 1.88
C GLY A 57 13.66 1.77 1.62
N ARG A 58 14.76 1.23 2.16
CA ARG A 58 16.10 1.77 1.93
C ARG A 58 16.48 1.74 0.44
N GLU A 59 16.14 0.67 -0.27
CA GLU A 59 16.39 0.55 -1.70
C GLU A 59 15.50 1.48 -2.52
N VAL A 60 14.27 1.71 -2.08
CA VAL A 60 13.37 2.69 -2.71
C VAL A 60 14.03 4.08 -2.69
N ARG A 61 14.53 4.49 -1.53
CA ARG A 61 15.19 5.80 -1.38
C ARG A 61 16.47 5.88 -2.20
N ALA A 62 17.29 4.85 -2.17
CA ALA A 62 18.53 4.82 -2.93
C ALA A 62 18.28 4.93 -4.45
N ALA A 63 17.29 4.20 -4.96
CA ALA A 63 16.90 4.27 -6.36
C ALA A 63 16.38 5.66 -6.73
N PHE A 64 15.58 6.28 -5.87
CA PHE A 64 15.06 7.62 -6.08
C PHE A 64 16.22 8.63 -6.20
N GLU A 65 17.20 8.56 -5.31
CA GLU A 65 18.36 9.47 -5.30
C GLU A 65 19.23 9.31 -6.55
N ARG A 66 19.30 8.11 -7.13
CA ARG A 66 20.02 7.87 -8.37
C ARG A 66 19.26 8.34 -9.62
N GLY A 67 18.05 8.87 -9.46
CA GLY A 67 17.19 9.24 -10.59
C GLY A 67 16.51 8.06 -11.28
N SER A 68 16.62 6.86 -10.72
CA SER A 68 15.89 5.68 -11.13
C SER A 68 14.73 5.42 -10.17
N GLY A 69 14.08 4.27 -10.24
CA GLY A 69 13.02 3.90 -9.34
C GLY A 69 12.97 2.39 -9.18
N VAL A 70 12.04 1.92 -8.35
CA VAL A 70 11.77 0.51 -8.19
C VAL A 70 10.36 0.21 -8.67
N ASN A 71 10.12 -1.02 -9.14
CA ASN A 71 8.79 -1.46 -9.53
C ASN A 71 7.87 -1.47 -8.33
N ALA A 72 6.59 -1.18 -8.56
CA ALA A 72 5.59 -1.24 -7.51
C ALA A 72 4.30 -1.86 -8.05
N ASP A 73 3.61 -2.58 -7.18
CA ASP A 73 2.27 -3.08 -7.44
C ASP A 73 1.25 -2.08 -6.89
N LEU A 74 0.26 -1.74 -7.69
CA LEU A 74 -0.77 -0.76 -7.35
C LEU A 74 -2.14 -1.38 -7.40
N ASP A 75 -2.99 -1.04 -6.43
CA ASP A 75 -4.41 -1.40 -6.47
C ASP A 75 -5.25 -0.43 -5.63
N VAL A 76 -6.54 -0.39 -5.93
CA VAL A 76 -7.54 0.29 -5.12
C VAL A 76 -8.50 -0.76 -4.59
N TRP A 77 -8.54 -0.91 -3.26
CA TRP A 77 -9.47 -1.81 -2.60
C TRP A 77 -10.88 -1.21 -2.51
N GLN A 78 -10.92 0.10 -2.21
CA GLN A 78 -12.16 0.81 -1.95
C GLN A 78 -11.99 2.27 -2.35
N ASP A 79 -12.96 2.81 -3.07
CA ASP A 79 -12.91 4.18 -3.60
C ASP A 79 -14.18 4.94 -3.19
N ALA A 80 -14.16 5.52 -2.00
CA ALA A 80 -15.31 6.22 -1.44
C ALA A 80 -15.50 7.61 -2.05
N THR A 81 -14.40 8.30 -2.42
CA THR A 81 -14.45 9.68 -2.92
C THR A 81 -14.45 9.79 -4.45
N GLY A 82 -14.08 8.73 -5.17
CA GLY A 82 -13.83 8.77 -6.60
C GLY A 82 -12.44 9.19 -6.99
N ASN A 83 -11.56 9.46 -6.01
CA ASN A 83 -10.21 9.98 -6.25
C ASN A 83 -9.09 8.99 -5.90
N ALA A 84 -9.43 7.74 -5.57
CA ALA A 84 -8.43 6.78 -5.08
C ALA A 84 -7.33 6.48 -6.11
N TRP A 85 -7.67 6.27 -7.39
CA TRP A 85 -6.68 6.03 -8.43
C TRP A 85 -5.76 7.22 -8.68
N PRO A 86 -6.25 8.46 -8.82
CA PRO A 86 -5.37 9.62 -8.94
C PRO A 86 -4.41 9.76 -7.76
N ILE A 87 -4.87 9.52 -6.54
CA ILE A 87 -4.03 9.58 -5.35
C ILE A 87 -2.97 8.49 -5.37
N THR A 88 -3.35 7.25 -5.72
CA THR A 88 -2.42 6.12 -5.82
C THR A 88 -1.31 6.39 -6.84
N LEU A 89 -1.68 6.88 -8.02
CA LEU A 89 -0.71 7.22 -9.06
C LEU A 89 0.20 8.37 -8.64
N ALA A 90 -0.32 9.36 -7.94
CA ALA A 90 0.48 10.48 -7.43
C ALA A 90 1.49 10.01 -6.39
N LEU A 91 1.12 9.11 -5.49
CA LEU A 91 2.04 8.53 -4.51
C LEU A 91 3.14 7.72 -5.21
N ALA A 92 2.78 6.88 -6.18
CA ALA A 92 3.75 6.09 -6.93
C ALA A 92 4.76 6.99 -7.65
N LYS A 93 4.28 8.05 -8.28
CA LYS A 93 5.15 9.04 -8.94
C LYS A 93 6.04 9.74 -7.93
N GLY A 94 5.50 10.12 -6.77
CA GLY A 94 6.24 10.83 -5.73
C GLY A 94 7.41 10.03 -5.18
N VAL A 95 7.29 8.70 -5.10
CA VAL A 95 8.39 7.84 -4.62
C VAL A 95 9.26 7.30 -5.77
N GLY A 96 8.97 7.68 -7.01
CA GLY A 96 9.79 7.32 -8.17
C GLY A 96 9.44 5.98 -8.80
N CYS A 97 8.42 5.29 -8.36
CA CYS A 97 8.06 3.96 -8.88
C CYS A 97 7.68 3.98 -10.37
N THR A 98 7.12 5.09 -10.86
CA THR A 98 6.75 5.22 -12.28
C THR A 98 7.95 5.24 -13.22
N ARG A 99 9.15 5.51 -12.72
CA ARG A 99 10.40 5.50 -13.51
C ARG A 99 10.82 4.08 -13.89
N ALA A 100 10.52 3.10 -13.04
CA ALA A 100 10.85 1.70 -13.30
C ALA A 100 9.67 0.90 -13.82
N GLY A 101 8.45 1.37 -13.56
CA GLY A 101 7.20 0.73 -13.94
C GLY A 101 6.31 0.47 -12.74
N ALA A 102 5.04 0.77 -12.91
CA ALA A 102 4.03 0.50 -11.90
C ALA A 102 2.98 -0.41 -12.53
N PHE A 103 2.57 -1.43 -11.80
CA PHE A 103 1.69 -2.47 -12.30
C PHE A 103 0.41 -2.50 -11.49
N HIS A 104 -0.73 -2.56 -12.19
CA HIS A 104 -1.99 -2.81 -11.53
C HIS A 104 -2.08 -4.28 -11.15
N THR A 105 -2.13 -4.57 -9.85
CA THR A 105 -2.33 -5.92 -9.34
C THR A 105 -3.28 -5.86 -8.15
N SER A 106 -3.91 -6.97 -7.81
CA SER A 106 -4.86 -6.98 -6.70
C SER A 106 -4.16 -7.12 -5.35
N PHE A 107 -4.84 -6.68 -4.28
CA PHE A 107 -4.39 -6.93 -2.91
C PHE A 107 -4.17 -8.43 -2.66
N ALA A 108 -5.06 -9.27 -3.22
CA ALA A 108 -4.96 -10.71 -3.09
C ALA A 108 -3.67 -11.26 -3.69
N VAL A 109 -3.37 -10.87 -4.92
CA VAL A 109 -2.17 -11.34 -5.64
C VAL A 109 -0.91 -10.86 -4.91
N GLU A 110 -0.86 -9.60 -4.52
CA GLU A 110 0.30 -9.06 -3.79
C GLU A 110 0.53 -9.78 -2.47
N ALA A 111 -0.53 -9.99 -1.68
CA ALA A 111 -0.43 -10.68 -0.39
C ALA A 111 0.06 -12.12 -0.54
N GLU A 112 -0.45 -12.84 -1.54
CA GLU A 112 -0.05 -14.22 -1.80
C GLU A 112 1.39 -14.33 -2.29
N LEU A 113 1.81 -13.43 -3.17
CA LEU A 113 3.19 -13.38 -3.65
C LEU A 113 4.16 -13.05 -2.53
N ASP A 114 3.80 -12.11 -1.66
CA ASP A 114 4.62 -11.71 -0.52
C ASP A 114 4.83 -12.87 0.44
N LEU A 115 3.75 -13.59 0.78
CA LEU A 115 3.84 -14.79 1.61
C LEU A 115 4.71 -15.88 0.96
N PHE A 116 4.53 -16.11 -0.33
CA PHE A 116 5.32 -17.10 -1.06
C PHE A 116 6.80 -16.74 -1.02
N SER A 117 7.15 -15.48 -1.25
CA SER A 117 8.53 -15.02 -1.20
C SER A 117 9.16 -15.21 0.18
N GLU A 118 8.42 -14.90 1.25
CA GLU A 118 8.89 -15.09 2.61
C GLU A 118 9.13 -16.56 2.93
N GLN A 119 8.26 -17.45 2.46
CA GLN A 119 8.39 -18.89 2.70
C GLN A 119 9.50 -19.52 1.86
N ALA A 120 9.78 -18.98 0.69
CA ALA A 120 10.80 -19.51 -0.21
C ALA A 120 12.22 -19.14 0.25
N LEU A 121 12.35 -18.14 1.09
CA LEU A 121 13.64 -17.72 1.63
C LEU A 121 13.95 -18.42 2.94
#